data_8fe8d0665a7b01b4519a967c3a8382c9
#
_entry.id   8fe8d0665a7b01b4519a967c3a8382c9
#
_cell.length_a   1.000
_cell.length_b   1.000
_cell.length_c   1.000
_cell.angle_alpha   90.00
_cell.angle_beta   90.00
_cell.angle_gamma   90.00
#
_symmetry.space_group_name_H-M   'P 1'
#
loop_
_entity.id
_entity.type
_entity.pdbx_description
1 polymer ?
#
loop_
_entity_poly.entity_id
_entity_poly.type
_entity_poly.pdbx_seq_one_letter_code
_entity_poly.pdbx_strand_id
1 'polypeptide(L)'
;MTQKLRWGFLGAGGIAPTIATDFQIAGITIQAVATRDLVRSNTFADKFGIPNRYDSYATLVADPEVDIVYVSTTQNFHHRDALMVINAGKHLLLEKPFTLDAEEAAEIQAAALEMKVFVMEAMWTRFLPTMVEVFTLLEQGAIGDPRIVYADHSQHLLPKRAPRLWNPALGGGALLDLGIYPVSFAARVLGLPSEVVSRSTLTEQGIDEITSMIFRYDNGAHAILETSMVTAGPVSATIHGTQGRIEIDRPFYEQTSFTVFDLNSSVVQRYEKKIDGRGMQYQAVHVEECIQAGLLESPIMTLSESVSLMKLMDEMRSQTGITYTQS
;
A
#
# COMPACT_ATOMS: atom_id res chain seq x y z
N MET A 1 -13.44 21.09 19.60
CA MET A 1 -13.14 20.95 18.15
C MET A 1 -11.79 20.27 18.09
N THR A 2 -11.71 19.08 17.55
CA THR A 2 -10.43 18.38 17.30
C THR A 2 -9.64 19.19 16.30
N GLN A 3 -8.38 19.48 16.61
CA GLN A 3 -7.50 20.23 15.73
C GLN A 3 -7.25 19.39 14.48
N LYS A 4 -7.53 19.95 13.29
CA LYS A 4 -7.20 19.27 12.02
C LYS A 4 -5.68 19.17 11.87
N LEU A 5 -5.18 18.00 11.47
CA LEU A 5 -3.76 17.81 11.20
C LEU A 5 -3.35 18.55 9.91
N ARG A 6 -2.14 19.10 9.93
CA ARG A 6 -1.54 19.83 8.81
C ARG A 6 -0.55 18.90 8.11
N TRP A 7 -0.87 18.51 6.89
CA TRP A 7 -0.11 17.55 6.13
C TRP A 7 1.04 18.20 5.35
N GLY A 8 2.22 17.61 5.41
CA GLY A 8 3.32 17.90 4.49
C GLY A 8 3.45 16.81 3.43
N PHE A 9 3.70 17.18 2.18
CA PHE A 9 3.98 16.24 1.08
C PHE A 9 5.46 16.22 0.77
N LEU A 10 6.11 15.11 1.05
CA LEU A 10 7.51 14.86 0.71
C LEU A 10 7.56 14.08 -0.61
N GLY A 11 7.88 14.81 -1.69
CA GLY A 11 7.78 14.34 -3.06
C GLY A 11 6.48 14.78 -3.75
N ALA A 12 6.59 15.09 -5.05
CA ALA A 12 5.48 15.41 -5.94
C ALA A 12 5.56 14.51 -7.18
N GLY A 13 5.74 13.20 -6.96
CA GLY A 13 5.83 12.17 -7.99
C GLY A 13 4.48 11.77 -8.58
N GLY A 14 4.46 10.66 -9.33
CA GLY A 14 3.27 10.23 -10.09
C GLY A 14 2.01 10.03 -9.27
N ILE A 15 2.10 9.56 -8.02
CA ILE A 15 0.92 9.31 -7.17
C ILE A 15 0.47 10.55 -6.40
N ALA A 16 1.38 11.48 -6.09
CA ALA A 16 1.08 12.65 -5.27
C ALA A 16 -0.09 13.51 -5.79
N PRO A 17 -0.26 13.77 -7.10
CA PRO A 17 -1.41 14.52 -7.59
C PRO A 17 -2.76 13.81 -7.33
N THR A 18 -2.78 12.48 -7.38
CA THR A 18 -4.00 11.70 -7.15
C THR A 18 -4.44 11.81 -5.69
N ILE A 19 -3.52 11.54 -4.76
CA ILE A 19 -3.85 11.63 -3.34
C ILE A 19 -4.13 13.08 -2.88
N ALA A 20 -3.45 14.08 -3.47
CA ALA A 20 -3.75 15.49 -3.19
C ALA A 20 -5.18 15.88 -3.63
N THR A 21 -5.65 15.35 -4.76
CA THR A 21 -7.05 15.51 -5.19
C THR A 21 -8.00 14.84 -4.20
N ASP A 22 -7.72 13.64 -3.78
CA ASP A 22 -8.54 12.89 -2.81
C ASP A 22 -8.55 13.58 -1.44
N PHE A 23 -7.43 14.20 -1.02
CA PHE A 23 -7.36 15.02 0.20
C PHE A 23 -8.28 16.24 0.10
N GLN A 24 -8.32 16.94 -1.04
CA GLN A 24 -9.23 18.06 -1.25
C GLN A 24 -10.71 17.62 -1.16
N ILE A 25 -11.05 16.44 -1.72
CA ILE A 25 -12.40 15.86 -1.63
C ILE A 25 -12.78 15.61 -0.16
N ALA A 26 -11.84 15.12 0.65
CA ALA A 26 -12.07 14.87 2.08
C ALA A 26 -11.96 16.13 2.97
N GLY A 27 -11.58 17.29 2.40
CA GLY A 27 -11.35 18.51 3.17
C GLY A 27 -10.11 18.44 4.08
N ILE A 28 -9.14 17.59 3.73
CA ILE A 28 -7.85 17.47 4.41
C ILE A 28 -6.93 18.59 3.93
N THR A 29 -6.26 19.26 4.87
CA THR A 29 -5.40 20.40 4.57
C THR A 29 -3.98 19.96 4.27
N ILE A 30 -3.47 20.28 3.07
CA ILE A 30 -2.05 20.13 2.74
C ILE A 30 -1.38 21.48 3.02
N GLN A 31 -0.53 21.52 4.04
CA GLN A 31 0.15 22.72 4.53
C GLN A 31 1.43 23.01 3.78
N ALA A 32 2.18 21.96 3.41
CA ALA A 32 3.49 22.11 2.81
C ALA A 32 3.76 21.05 1.74
N VAL A 33 4.61 21.39 0.78
CA VAL A 33 5.19 20.42 -0.17
C VAL A 33 6.68 20.68 -0.35
N ALA A 34 7.45 19.60 -0.42
CA ALA A 34 8.87 19.65 -0.78
C ALA A 34 9.20 18.69 -1.92
N THR A 35 10.04 19.15 -2.82
CA THR A 35 10.73 18.31 -3.80
C THR A 35 12.20 18.71 -3.82
N ARG A 36 13.03 18.02 -4.60
CA ARG A 36 14.46 18.40 -4.79
C ARG A 36 14.65 19.56 -5.77
N ASP A 37 13.57 20.18 -6.20
CA ASP A 37 13.54 21.27 -7.18
C ASP A 37 12.39 22.22 -6.86
N LEU A 38 12.69 23.46 -6.51
CA LEU A 38 11.71 24.46 -6.13
C LEU A 38 10.65 24.72 -7.22
N VAL A 39 11.03 24.61 -8.50
CA VAL A 39 10.08 24.81 -9.62
C VAL A 39 8.98 23.73 -9.57
N ARG A 40 9.36 22.48 -9.28
CA ARG A 40 8.39 21.38 -9.13
C ARG A 40 7.51 21.57 -7.89
N SER A 41 8.09 22.01 -6.77
CA SER A 41 7.33 22.33 -5.56
C SER A 41 6.34 23.45 -5.82
N ASN A 42 6.75 24.54 -6.49
CA ASN A 42 5.88 25.64 -6.87
C ASN A 42 4.74 25.15 -7.78
N THR A 43 5.04 24.41 -8.82
CA THR A 43 4.03 23.90 -9.77
C THR A 43 2.99 23.03 -9.07
N PHE A 44 3.42 22.17 -8.16
CA PHE A 44 2.51 21.33 -7.38
C PHE A 44 1.68 22.17 -6.38
N ALA A 45 2.33 23.08 -5.67
CA ALA A 45 1.69 23.94 -4.70
C ALA A 45 0.64 24.87 -5.34
N ASP A 46 0.94 25.46 -6.50
CA ASP A 46 0.01 26.30 -7.23
C ASP A 46 -1.23 25.53 -7.68
N LYS A 47 -1.04 24.27 -8.12
CA LYS A 47 -2.15 23.40 -8.54
C LYS A 47 -3.10 23.05 -7.40
N PHE A 48 -2.60 22.84 -6.20
CA PHE A 48 -3.38 22.34 -5.06
C PHE A 48 -3.63 23.41 -3.97
N GLY A 49 -3.18 24.64 -4.17
CA GLY A 49 -3.35 25.73 -3.22
C GLY A 49 -2.56 25.55 -1.92
N ILE A 50 -1.36 24.93 -2.00
CA ILE A 50 -0.51 24.65 -0.84
C ILE A 50 0.29 25.91 -0.48
N PRO A 51 0.22 26.39 0.77
CA PRO A 51 0.86 27.66 1.14
C PRO A 51 2.38 27.56 1.22
N ASN A 52 2.93 26.51 1.87
CA ASN A 52 4.37 26.38 2.11
C ASN A 52 5.01 25.46 1.07
N ARG A 53 6.12 25.92 0.48
CA ARG A 53 6.80 25.20 -0.61
C ARG A 53 8.32 25.26 -0.42
N TYR A 54 8.97 24.09 -0.52
CA TYR A 54 10.38 23.92 -0.22
C TYR A 54 11.11 23.16 -1.32
N ASP A 55 12.39 23.42 -1.48
CA ASP A 55 13.33 22.69 -2.34
C ASP A 55 14.14 21.65 -1.58
N SER A 56 13.85 21.47 -0.30
CA SER A 56 14.54 20.56 0.60
C SER A 56 13.55 19.80 1.48
N TYR A 57 13.71 18.50 1.57
CA TYR A 57 12.95 17.64 2.49
C TYR A 57 13.23 17.99 3.96
N ALA A 58 14.49 18.31 4.28
CA ALA A 58 14.88 18.72 5.62
C ALA A 58 14.15 20.01 6.07
N THR A 59 13.93 20.94 5.17
CA THR A 59 13.17 22.17 5.47
C THR A 59 11.69 21.87 5.74
N LEU A 60 11.09 20.96 4.97
CA LEU A 60 9.70 20.57 5.19
C LEU A 60 9.52 19.91 6.56
N VAL A 61 10.37 18.95 6.93
CA VAL A 61 10.22 18.24 8.20
C VAL A 61 10.54 19.14 9.42
N ALA A 62 11.30 20.22 9.22
CA ALA A 62 11.56 21.23 10.24
C ALA A 62 10.43 22.27 10.39
N ASP A 63 9.46 22.31 9.47
CA ASP A 63 8.35 23.25 9.52
C ASP A 63 7.45 22.97 10.73
N PRO A 64 7.31 23.93 11.69
CA PRO A 64 6.43 23.76 12.85
C PRO A 64 4.93 23.75 12.49
N GLU A 65 4.58 24.16 11.28
CA GLU A 65 3.21 24.10 10.77
C GLU A 65 2.86 22.76 10.12
N VAL A 66 3.77 21.79 10.09
CA VAL A 66 3.53 20.43 9.61
C VAL A 66 3.44 19.48 10.80
N ASP A 67 2.35 18.72 10.91
CA ASP A 67 2.11 17.76 11.98
C ASP A 67 2.40 16.32 11.52
N ILE A 68 2.07 16.03 10.26
CA ILE A 68 2.21 14.71 9.63
C ILE A 68 2.75 14.86 8.21
N VAL A 69 3.56 13.90 7.79
CA VAL A 69 4.15 13.89 6.44
C VAL A 69 3.67 12.67 5.65
N TYR A 70 3.19 12.90 4.45
CA TYR A 70 3.01 11.88 3.44
C TYR A 70 4.26 11.79 2.57
N VAL A 71 4.91 10.62 2.58
CA VAL A 71 6.12 10.36 1.78
C VAL A 71 5.75 9.60 0.52
N SER A 72 6.03 10.19 -0.65
CA SER A 72 5.73 9.64 -1.98
C SER A 72 6.94 9.69 -2.93
N THR A 73 8.11 9.50 -2.39
CA THR A 73 9.34 9.33 -3.17
C THR A 73 9.36 7.97 -3.87
N THR A 74 10.39 7.64 -4.60
CA THR A 74 10.57 6.29 -5.13
C THR A 74 10.98 5.34 -4.00
N GLN A 75 10.56 4.09 -4.08
CA GLN A 75 10.64 3.10 -2.98
C GLN A 75 12.06 2.89 -2.42
N ASN A 76 13.09 3.06 -3.23
CA ASN A 76 14.49 3.02 -2.79
C ASN A 76 14.89 4.18 -1.85
N PHE A 77 14.06 5.19 -1.69
CA PHE A 77 14.28 6.29 -0.75
C PHE A 77 13.32 6.26 0.45
N HIS A 78 12.37 5.33 0.50
CA HIS A 78 11.37 5.26 1.55
C HIS A 78 11.99 5.17 2.94
N HIS A 79 12.95 4.28 3.14
CA HIS A 79 13.64 4.10 4.42
C HIS A 79 14.30 5.39 4.91
N ARG A 80 15.18 5.98 4.09
CA ARG A 80 15.88 7.23 4.42
C ARG A 80 14.92 8.37 4.73
N ASP A 81 13.89 8.53 3.88
CA ASP A 81 12.96 9.64 3.98
C ASP A 81 12.01 9.46 5.16
N ALA A 82 11.62 8.20 5.48
CA ALA A 82 10.83 7.87 6.67
C ALA A 82 11.59 8.19 7.96
N LEU A 83 12.86 7.75 8.08
CA LEU A 83 13.70 8.06 9.25
C LEU A 83 13.90 9.57 9.41
N MET A 84 14.05 10.32 8.33
CA MET A 84 14.13 11.79 8.40
C MET A 84 12.86 12.40 9.00
N VAL A 85 11.68 11.95 8.59
CA VAL A 85 10.39 12.43 9.12
C VAL A 85 10.22 12.06 10.58
N ILE A 86 10.47 10.80 10.93
CA ILE A 86 10.34 10.25 12.29
C ILE A 86 11.27 10.99 13.27
N ASN A 87 12.55 11.16 12.89
CA ASN A 87 13.56 11.83 13.71
C ASN A 87 13.27 13.34 13.90
N ALA A 88 12.48 13.94 13.02
CA ALA A 88 11.96 15.29 13.20
C ALA A 88 10.72 15.36 14.12
N GLY A 89 10.28 14.24 14.69
CA GLY A 89 9.13 14.14 15.57
C GLY A 89 7.79 14.30 14.85
N LYS A 90 7.74 14.06 13.53
CA LYS A 90 6.51 14.14 12.75
C LYS A 90 5.86 12.76 12.58
N HIS A 91 4.52 12.74 12.54
CA HIS A 91 3.79 11.56 12.14
C HIS A 91 4.02 11.25 10.66
N LEU A 92 3.83 9.99 10.25
CA LEU A 92 4.18 9.52 8.90
C LEU A 92 3.10 8.64 8.28
N LEU A 93 2.74 8.94 7.04
CA LEU A 93 2.09 8.04 6.10
C LEU A 93 3.09 7.77 4.96
N LEU A 94 3.60 6.53 4.87
CA LEU A 94 4.63 6.14 3.91
C LEU A 94 4.04 5.34 2.75
N GLU A 95 4.30 5.74 1.51
CA GLU A 95 3.83 4.99 0.33
C GLU A 95 4.28 3.53 0.34
N LYS A 96 3.40 2.70 -0.27
CA LYS A 96 3.70 1.29 -0.52
C LYS A 96 4.66 1.14 -1.74
N PRO A 97 5.46 0.08 -1.80
CA PRO A 97 5.76 -0.84 -0.70
C PRO A 97 6.48 -0.11 0.43
N PHE A 98 6.35 -0.58 1.65
CA PHE A 98 6.86 0.12 2.83
C PHE A 98 8.35 0.44 2.71
N THR A 99 9.14 -0.56 2.31
CA THR A 99 10.60 -0.47 2.12
C THR A 99 11.05 -1.39 0.98
N LEU A 100 12.36 -1.50 0.75
CA LEU A 100 12.92 -2.49 -0.18
C LEU A 100 13.04 -3.88 0.45
N ASP A 101 13.24 -3.96 1.77
CA ASP A 101 13.39 -5.21 2.51
C ASP A 101 12.88 -5.08 3.95
N ALA A 102 12.91 -6.20 4.68
CA ALA A 102 12.41 -6.28 6.03
C ALA A 102 13.33 -5.64 7.08
N GLU A 103 14.62 -5.51 6.81
CA GLU A 103 15.58 -4.85 7.71
C GLU A 103 15.27 -3.35 7.78
N GLU A 104 15.14 -2.69 6.63
CA GLU A 104 14.71 -1.30 6.53
C GLU A 104 13.35 -1.06 7.22
N ALA A 105 12.39 -2.00 7.03
CA ALA A 105 11.07 -1.90 7.67
C ALA A 105 11.15 -2.00 9.21
N ALA A 106 12.01 -2.88 9.73
CA ALA A 106 12.23 -3.05 11.16
C ALA A 106 12.91 -1.81 11.78
N GLU A 107 13.82 -1.17 11.07
CA GLU A 107 14.45 0.09 11.52
C GLU A 107 13.44 1.22 11.61
N ILE A 108 12.54 1.36 10.62
CA ILE A 108 11.44 2.35 10.68
C ILE A 108 10.53 2.07 11.89
N GLN A 109 10.16 0.81 12.13
CA GLN A 109 9.34 0.43 13.28
C GLN A 109 10.04 0.80 14.60
N ALA A 110 11.32 0.49 14.76
CA ALA A 110 12.09 0.81 15.95
C ALA A 110 12.16 2.33 16.20
N ALA A 111 12.46 3.11 15.16
CA ALA A 111 12.52 4.57 15.24
C ALA A 111 11.15 5.18 15.61
N ALA A 112 10.05 4.67 15.03
CA ALA A 112 8.70 5.13 15.35
C ALA A 112 8.35 4.93 16.83
N LEU A 113 8.71 3.76 17.38
CA LEU A 113 8.49 3.43 18.79
C LEU A 113 9.34 4.32 19.71
N GLU A 114 10.60 4.54 19.39
CA GLU A 114 11.52 5.40 20.14
C GLU A 114 11.03 6.86 20.19
N MET A 115 10.68 7.39 19.02
CA MET A 115 10.24 8.78 18.87
C MET A 115 8.76 8.99 19.27
N LYS A 116 8.00 7.91 19.50
CA LYS A 116 6.58 7.94 19.88
C LYS A 116 5.73 8.72 18.88
N VAL A 117 5.98 8.54 17.60
CA VAL A 117 5.21 9.12 16.51
C VAL A 117 4.35 8.05 15.82
N PHE A 118 3.21 8.46 15.29
CA PHE A 118 2.36 7.58 14.50
C PHE A 118 3.01 7.32 13.14
N VAL A 119 3.08 6.06 12.75
CA VAL A 119 3.55 5.64 11.41
C VAL A 119 2.61 4.59 10.84
N MET A 120 2.27 4.71 9.56
CA MET A 120 1.48 3.72 8.82
C MET A 120 1.97 3.58 7.39
N GLU A 121 1.98 2.35 6.87
CA GLU A 121 2.13 2.09 5.44
C GLU A 121 0.85 2.48 4.68
N ALA A 122 1.01 3.17 3.55
CA ALA A 122 -0.10 3.60 2.71
C ALA A 122 -0.66 2.47 1.83
N MET A 123 -1.03 1.34 2.44
CA MET A 123 -1.76 0.26 1.80
C MET A 123 -3.25 0.62 1.68
N TRP A 124 -3.52 1.66 0.91
CA TRP A 124 -4.81 2.35 0.79
C TRP A 124 -5.99 1.45 0.46
N THR A 125 -5.76 0.34 -0.24
CA THR A 125 -6.76 -0.67 -0.60
C THR A 125 -7.55 -1.17 0.60
N ARG A 126 -6.89 -1.33 1.77
CA ARG A 126 -7.50 -1.84 3.00
C ARG A 126 -8.57 -0.93 3.59
N PHE A 127 -8.53 0.35 3.22
CA PHE A 127 -9.42 1.39 3.74
C PHE A 127 -10.57 1.72 2.79
N LEU A 128 -10.58 1.14 1.59
CA LEU A 128 -11.66 1.32 0.62
C LEU A 128 -12.99 0.76 1.18
N PRO A 129 -14.11 1.47 1.00
CA PRO A 129 -15.42 0.99 1.50
C PRO A 129 -15.77 -0.42 1.05
N THR A 130 -15.41 -0.83 -0.17
CA THR A 130 -15.60 -2.20 -0.67
C THR A 130 -14.80 -3.21 0.16
N MET A 131 -13.52 -2.92 0.45
CA MET A 131 -12.68 -3.83 1.21
C MET A 131 -13.07 -3.89 2.68
N VAL A 132 -13.44 -2.76 3.27
CA VAL A 132 -13.97 -2.72 4.64
C VAL A 132 -15.20 -3.62 4.76
N GLU A 133 -16.12 -3.56 3.78
CA GLU A 133 -17.31 -4.42 3.78
C GLU A 133 -16.96 -5.90 3.58
N VAL A 134 -16.03 -6.24 2.67
CA VAL A 134 -15.53 -7.62 2.49
C VAL A 134 -14.98 -8.16 3.80
N PHE A 135 -14.13 -7.43 4.50
CA PHE A 135 -13.55 -7.87 5.77
C PHE A 135 -14.60 -7.98 6.88
N THR A 136 -15.56 -7.07 6.92
CA THR A 136 -16.70 -7.15 7.86
C THR A 136 -17.52 -8.43 7.64
N LEU A 137 -17.82 -8.78 6.40
CA LEU A 137 -18.55 -10.02 6.07
C LEU A 137 -17.74 -11.28 6.42
N LEU A 138 -16.42 -11.26 6.24
CA LEU A 138 -15.56 -12.37 6.67
C LEU A 138 -15.57 -12.55 8.19
N GLU A 139 -15.46 -11.46 8.95
CA GLU A 139 -15.54 -11.47 10.42
C GLU A 139 -16.92 -11.94 10.94
N GLN A 140 -17.99 -11.68 10.19
CA GLN A 140 -19.34 -12.17 10.46
C GLN A 140 -19.57 -13.63 10.03
N GLY A 141 -18.59 -14.27 9.38
CA GLY A 141 -18.69 -15.65 8.92
C GLY A 141 -19.58 -15.86 7.69
N ALA A 142 -19.79 -14.83 6.85
CA ALA A 142 -20.72 -14.86 5.72
C ALA A 142 -20.43 -15.98 4.69
N ILE A 143 -19.19 -16.47 4.61
CA ILE A 143 -18.80 -17.61 3.77
C ILE A 143 -18.20 -18.77 4.56
N GLY A 144 -18.39 -18.79 5.90
CA GLY A 144 -17.70 -19.73 6.80
C GLY A 144 -16.20 -19.47 6.89
N ASP A 145 -15.39 -20.51 7.15
CA ASP A 145 -13.93 -20.37 7.23
C ASP A 145 -13.33 -20.14 5.84
N PRO A 146 -12.56 -19.06 5.59
CA PRO A 146 -11.80 -18.88 4.34
C PRO A 146 -10.79 -20.01 4.15
N ARG A 147 -10.75 -20.60 2.95
CA ARG A 147 -9.88 -21.74 2.60
C ARG A 147 -8.98 -21.48 1.41
N ILE A 148 -9.44 -20.72 0.43
CA ILE A 148 -8.64 -20.40 -0.75
C ILE A 148 -8.80 -18.93 -1.06
N VAL A 149 -7.67 -18.26 -1.35
CA VAL A 149 -7.62 -16.91 -1.90
C VAL A 149 -6.97 -16.98 -3.28
N TYR A 150 -7.64 -16.42 -4.28
CA TYR A 150 -7.05 -16.10 -5.57
C TYR A 150 -6.98 -14.60 -5.71
N ALA A 151 -5.83 -14.07 -6.14
CA ALA A 151 -5.69 -12.65 -6.48
C ALA A 151 -4.66 -12.44 -7.59
N ASP A 152 -5.02 -11.63 -8.57
CA ASP A 152 -4.16 -11.25 -9.69
C ASP A 152 -3.98 -9.73 -9.74
N HIS A 153 -2.73 -9.27 -9.85
CA HIS A 153 -2.43 -7.88 -10.16
C HIS A 153 -1.47 -7.80 -11.34
N SER A 154 -1.98 -8.08 -12.52
CA SER A 154 -1.23 -8.06 -13.77
C SER A 154 -1.67 -6.89 -14.65
N GLN A 155 -0.72 -6.03 -15.02
CA GLN A 155 -0.92 -4.86 -15.86
C GLN A 155 0.08 -4.84 -17.01
N HIS A 156 -0.37 -4.58 -18.25
CA HIS A 156 0.51 -4.41 -19.39
C HIS A 156 1.14 -3.01 -19.37
N LEU A 157 2.30 -2.87 -18.72
CA LEU A 157 3.01 -1.61 -18.51
C LEU A 157 4.14 -1.35 -19.53
N LEU A 158 4.41 -2.29 -20.43
CA LEU A 158 5.43 -2.16 -21.49
C LEU A 158 5.36 -0.83 -22.25
N PRO A 159 4.19 -0.35 -22.70
CA PRO A 159 4.12 0.91 -23.45
C PRO A 159 4.52 2.15 -22.64
N LYS A 160 4.35 2.09 -21.32
CA LYS A 160 4.62 3.23 -20.43
C LYS A 160 6.04 3.25 -19.89
N ARG A 161 6.75 2.13 -19.91
CA ARG A 161 8.13 1.90 -19.39
C ARG A 161 8.61 2.97 -18.41
N ALA A 162 7.83 3.19 -17.33
CA ALA A 162 8.22 4.13 -16.29
C ALA A 162 9.58 3.71 -15.71
N PRO A 163 10.62 4.55 -15.75
CA PRO A 163 11.99 4.14 -15.39
C PRO A 163 12.09 3.45 -14.03
N ARG A 164 11.26 3.86 -13.04
CA ARG A 164 11.27 3.27 -11.70
C ARG A 164 10.89 1.78 -11.70
N LEU A 165 10.06 1.32 -12.65
CA LEU A 165 9.59 -0.07 -12.71
C LEU A 165 10.61 -1.01 -13.37
N TRP A 166 11.49 -0.45 -14.20
CA TRP A 166 12.45 -1.22 -15.01
C TRP A 166 13.89 -1.06 -14.55
N ASN A 167 14.10 -0.41 -13.39
CA ASN A 167 15.43 -0.17 -12.84
C ASN A 167 15.57 -0.84 -11.46
N PRO A 168 16.47 -1.84 -11.30
CA PRO A 168 16.69 -2.50 -10.01
C PRO A 168 17.20 -1.55 -8.92
N ALA A 169 17.97 -0.49 -9.28
CA ALA A 169 18.42 0.52 -8.32
C ALA A 169 17.29 1.39 -7.76
N LEU A 170 16.11 1.36 -8.37
CA LEU A 170 14.91 2.05 -7.88
C LEU A 170 13.89 1.10 -7.25
N GLY A 171 14.27 -0.19 -7.05
CA GLY A 171 13.38 -1.20 -6.54
C GLY A 171 12.35 -1.68 -7.57
N GLY A 172 12.69 -1.64 -8.88
CA GLY A 172 11.79 -2.03 -9.97
C GLY A 172 11.38 -3.50 -9.89
N GLY A 173 10.35 -3.87 -10.64
CA GLY A 173 9.83 -5.22 -10.73
C GLY A 173 8.34 -5.31 -10.42
N ALA A 174 7.69 -6.38 -10.89
CA ALA A 174 6.27 -6.64 -10.70
C ALA A 174 5.98 -7.00 -9.24
N LEU A 175 6.82 -7.82 -8.61
CA LEU A 175 6.60 -8.33 -7.26
C LEU A 175 6.45 -7.18 -6.25
N LEU A 176 7.39 -6.25 -6.23
CA LEU A 176 7.40 -5.18 -5.21
C LEU A 176 6.35 -4.10 -5.49
N ASP A 177 6.14 -3.70 -6.76
CA ASP A 177 5.21 -2.61 -7.09
C ASP A 177 3.74 -3.06 -7.18
N LEU A 178 3.48 -4.21 -7.78
CA LEU A 178 2.14 -4.75 -8.01
C LEU A 178 1.83 -5.94 -7.11
N GLY A 179 2.78 -6.84 -6.89
CA GLY A 179 2.60 -8.06 -6.11
C GLY A 179 2.32 -7.81 -4.63
N ILE A 180 2.76 -6.69 -4.08
CA ILE A 180 2.43 -6.30 -2.70
C ILE A 180 0.91 -6.23 -2.45
N TYR A 181 0.08 -5.90 -3.46
CA TYR A 181 -1.37 -5.85 -3.32
C TYR A 181 -2.01 -7.24 -3.09
N PRO A 182 -1.82 -8.26 -3.97
CA PRO A 182 -2.33 -9.60 -3.72
C PRO A 182 -1.71 -10.24 -2.45
N VAL A 183 -0.44 -9.98 -2.15
CA VAL A 183 0.22 -10.46 -0.92
C VAL A 183 -0.44 -9.86 0.32
N SER A 184 -0.60 -8.54 0.38
CA SER A 184 -1.28 -7.86 1.48
C SER A 184 -2.75 -8.28 1.62
N PHE A 185 -3.44 -8.54 0.50
CA PHE A 185 -4.81 -9.04 0.53
C PHE A 185 -4.91 -10.44 1.12
N ALA A 186 -4.06 -11.38 0.67
CA ALA A 186 -4.02 -12.74 1.20
C ALA A 186 -3.66 -12.76 2.70
N ALA A 187 -2.69 -11.94 3.12
CA ALA A 187 -2.30 -11.82 4.51
C ALA A 187 -3.44 -11.27 5.39
N ARG A 188 -4.23 -10.33 4.89
CA ARG A 188 -5.40 -9.79 5.63
C ARG A 188 -6.54 -10.81 5.76
N VAL A 189 -6.73 -11.71 4.76
CA VAL A 189 -7.79 -12.72 4.75
C VAL A 189 -7.42 -13.97 5.53
N LEU A 190 -6.18 -14.48 5.36
CA LEU A 190 -5.74 -15.79 5.86
C LEU A 190 -4.65 -15.70 6.94
N GLY A 191 -4.13 -14.51 7.23
CA GLY A 191 -2.95 -14.33 8.07
C GLY A 191 -1.63 -14.54 7.30
N LEU A 192 -0.54 -14.72 8.04
CA LEU A 192 0.75 -15.01 7.44
C LEU A 192 0.86 -16.51 7.11
N PRO A 193 1.41 -16.88 5.93
CA PRO A 193 1.57 -18.29 5.54
C PRO A 193 2.66 -18.97 6.35
N SER A 194 2.56 -20.30 6.47
CA SER A 194 3.64 -21.15 7.03
C SER A 194 4.65 -21.60 5.98
N GLU A 195 4.31 -21.52 4.70
CA GLU A 195 5.18 -21.89 3.58
C GLU A 195 4.84 -21.04 2.35
N VAL A 196 5.87 -20.61 1.63
CA VAL A 196 5.76 -19.84 0.39
C VAL A 196 6.54 -20.52 -0.72
N VAL A 197 5.92 -20.63 -1.89
CA VAL A 197 6.59 -21.04 -3.12
C VAL A 197 6.37 -19.95 -4.16
N SER A 198 7.46 -19.42 -4.72
CA SER A 198 7.42 -18.40 -5.75
C SER A 198 8.32 -18.71 -6.94
N ARG A 199 7.91 -18.28 -8.13
CA ARG A 199 8.69 -18.37 -9.37
C ARG A 199 8.51 -17.08 -10.15
N SER A 200 9.62 -16.56 -10.70
CA SER A 200 9.61 -15.33 -11.49
C SER A 200 10.26 -15.53 -12.85
N THR A 201 9.75 -14.78 -13.82
CA THR A 201 10.46 -14.51 -15.08
C THR A 201 11.20 -13.18 -14.92
N LEU A 202 12.52 -13.20 -15.07
CA LEU A 202 13.36 -12.03 -14.90
C LEU A 202 13.74 -11.39 -16.24
N THR A 203 13.90 -10.06 -16.24
CA THR A 203 14.55 -9.32 -17.31
C THR A 203 16.06 -9.55 -17.30
N GLU A 204 16.75 -9.12 -18.35
CA GLU A 204 18.23 -9.11 -18.38
C GLU A 204 18.85 -8.27 -17.23
N GLN A 205 18.11 -7.30 -16.70
CA GLN A 205 18.55 -6.44 -15.59
C GLN A 205 18.30 -7.07 -14.21
N GLY A 206 17.68 -8.27 -14.14
CA GLY A 206 17.45 -9.00 -12.90
C GLY A 206 16.21 -8.57 -12.11
N ILE A 207 15.30 -7.78 -12.70
CA ILE A 207 13.98 -7.49 -12.13
C ILE A 207 12.94 -8.46 -12.67
N ASP A 208 11.91 -8.73 -11.93
CA ASP A 208 10.83 -9.63 -12.34
C ASP A 208 9.80 -8.91 -13.23
N GLU A 209 9.45 -9.59 -14.34
CA GLU A 209 8.34 -9.20 -15.21
C GLU A 209 7.03 -9.89 -14.80
N ILE A 210 7.14 -11.12 -14.32
CA ILE A 210 6.04 -11.98 -13.88
C ILE A 210 6.49 -12.70 -12.62
N THR A 211 5.63 -12.77 -11.62
CA THR A 211 5.85 -13.60 -10.44
C THR A 211 4.55 -14.31 -10.06
N SER A 212 4.62 -15.66 -10.00
CA SER A 212 3.54 -16.51 -9.49
C SER A 212 3.90 -17.02 -8.10
N MET A 213 2.91 -17.03 -7.19
CA MET A 213 3.12 -17.31 -5.78
C MET A 213 2.04 -18.28 -5.27
N ILE A 214 2.45 -19.27 -4.47
CA ILE A 214 1.56 -20.15 -3.72
C ILE A 214 1.93 -20.07 -2.26
N PHE A 215 0.94 -19.72 -1.43
CA PHE A 215 1.05 -19.68 0.02
C PHE A 215 0.29 -20.84 0.61
N ARG A 216 0.88 -21.51 1.58
CA ARG A 216 0.28 -22.59 2.36
C ARG A 216 0.18 -22.17 3.82
N TYR A 217 -0.91 -22.57 4.48
CA TYR A 217 -1.20 -22.26 5.87
C TYR A 217 -1.37 -23.55 6.68
N ASP A 218 -1.04 -23.52 7.97
CA ASP A 218 -1.11 -24.71 8.85
C ASP A 218 -2.53 -25.24 9.01
N ASN A 219 -3.55 -24.39 8.85
CA ASN A 219 -4.96 -24.80 8.88
C ASN A 219 -5.44 -25.44 7.58
N GLY A 220 -4.54 -25.66 6.59
CA GLY A 220 -4.82 -26.23 5.28
C GLY A 220 -5.41 -25.26 4.26
N ALA A 221 -5.44 -23.96 4.54
CA ALA A 221 -5.80 -22.94 3.56
C ALA A 221 -4.65 -22.70 2.55
N HIS A 222 -4.98 -22.12 1.41
CA HIS A 222 -4.01 -21.75 0.36
C HIS A 222 -4.32 -20.37 -0.21
N ALA A 223 -3.26 -19.63 -0.62
CA ALA A 223 -3.41 -18.50 -1.53
C ALA A 223 -2.65 -18.76 -2.82
N ILE A 224 -3.26 -18.42 -3.96
CA ILE A 224 -2.68 -18.53 -5.30
C ILE A 224 -2.71 -17.12 -5.87
N LEU A 225 -1.51 -16.54 -5.99
CA LEU A 225 -1.34 -15.13 -6.31
C LEU A 225 -0.48 -14.97 -7.55
N GLU A 226 -0.79 -13.95 -8.35
CA GLU A 226 -0.02 -13.63 -9.56
C GLU A 226 0.17 -12.13 -9.70
N THR A 227 1.31 -11.75 -10.28
CA THR A 227 1.59 -10.38 -10.68
C THR A 227 2.41 -10.34 -11.96
N SER A 228 2.13 -9.36 -12.82
CA SER A 228 2.85 -9.18 -14.08
C SER A 228 2.87 -7.70 -14.50
N MET A 229 4.00 -7.27 -15.06
CA MET A 229 4.14 -5.96 -15.73
C MET A 229 3.99 -6.06 -17.25
N VAL A 230 3.93 -7.26 -17.81
CA VAL A 230 4.00 -7.51 -19.26
C VAL A 230 2.72 -8.12 -19.85
N THR A 231 1.78 -8.53 -19.01
CA THR A 231 0.49 -9.09 -19.43
C THR A 231 -0.67 -8.28 -18.85
N ALA A 232 -1.82 -8.28 -19.51
CA ALA A 232 -3.06 -7.73 -19.00
C ALA A 232 -3.89 -8.86 -18.38
N GLY A 233 -3.83 -8.99 -17.05
CA GLY A 233 -4.62 -9.97 -16.30
C GLY A 233 -6.03 -9.47 -15.95
N PRO A 234 -6.82 -10.30 -15.24
CA PRO A 234 -8.16 -9.94 -14.79
C PRO A 234 -8.16 -8.86 -13.70
N VAL A 235 -7.08 -8.75 -12.93
CA VAL A 235 -6.95 -7.82 -11.80
C VAL A 235 -8.13 -7.96 -10.82
N SER A 236 -8.47 -9.21 -10.49
CA SER A 236 -9.59 -9.59 -9.62
C SER A 236 -9.12 -10.39 -8.42
N ALA A 237 -9.98 -10.52 -7.42
CA ALA A 237 -9.72 -11.38 -6.27
C ALA A 237 -10.97 -12.20 -5.92
N THR A 238 -10.74 -13.43 -5.40
CA THR A 238 -11.80 -14.31 -4.93
C THR A 238 -11.40 -14.98 -3.63
N ILE A 239 -12.33 -15.06 -2.69
CA ILE A 239 -12.17 -15.75 -1.41
C ILE A 239 -13.17 -16.91 -1.38
N HIS A 240 -12.67 -18.14 -1.30
CA HIS A 240 -13.50 -19.32 -1.14
C HIS A 240 -13.51 -19.75 0.33
N GLY A 241 -14.69 -19.83 0.91
CA GLY A 241 -14.92 -20.32 2.26
C GLY A 241 -15.68 -21.65 2.30
N THR A 242 -15.87 -22.19 3.50
CA THR A 242 -16.55 -23.47 3.71
C THR A 242 -18.06 -23.42 3.49
N GLN A 243 -18.66 -22.22 3.41
CA GLN A 243 -20.10 -22.01 3.25
C GLN A 243 -20.48 -21.14 2.05
N GLY A 244 -19.49 -20.68 1.28
CA GLY A 244 -19.73 -19.82 0.12
C GLY A 244 -18.43 -19.19 -0.39
N ARG A 245 -18.57 -18.20 -1.25
CA ARG A 245 -17.43 -17.43 -1.75
C ARG A 245 -17.77 -15.97 -1.95
N ILE A 246 -16.73 -15.12 -1.95
CA ILE A 246 -16.82 -13.72 -2.32
C ILE A 246 -15.97 -13.51 -3.59
N GLU A 247 -16.59 -12.99 -4.65
CA GLU A 247 -15.92 -12.58 -5.88
C GLU A 247 -15.85 -11.06 -5.94
N ILE A 248 -14.62 -10.50 -5.93
CA ILE A 248 -14.37 -9.06 -5.98
C ILE A 248 -14.07 -8.69 -7.43
N ASP A 249 -14.83 -7.74 -7.96
CA ASP A 249 -14.71 -7.33 -9.35
C ASP A 249 -13.39 -6.57 -9.61
N ARG A 250 -13.08 -6.45 -10.89
CA ARG A 250 -11.90 -5.69 -11.35
C ARG A 250 -12.12 -4.18 -11.31
N PRO A 251 -11.06 -3.42 -10.99
CA PRO A 251 -9.78 -3.88 -10.42
C PRO A 251 -9.90 -3.99 -8.90
N PHE A 252 -9.58 -5.16 -8.32
CA PHE A 252 -9.83 -5.46 -6.90
C PHE A 252 -9.11 -4.50 -5.93
N TYR A 253 -8.00 -3.92 -6.34
CA TYR A 253 -7.21 -3.00 -5.51
C TYR A 253 -7.73 -1.54 -5.52
N GLU A 254 -8.76 -1.26 -6.29
CA GLU A 254 -9.47 0.04 -6.32
C GLU A 254 -10.88 -0.11 -5.75
N GLN A 255 -11.59 1.01 -5.61
CA GLN A 255 -13.01 0.94 -5.27
C GLN A 255 -13.78 0.27 -6.40
N THR A 256 -14.44 -0.82 -6.07
CA THR A 256 -15.18 -1.66 -7.01
C THR A 256 -16.42 -2.25 -6.34
N SER A 257 -16.92 -3.33 -6.87
CA SER A 257 -18.05 -4.09 -6.34
C SER A 257 -17.64 -5.53 -6.04
N PHE A 258 -18.47 -6.26 -5.29
CA PHE A 258 -18.29 -7.70 -5.09
C PHE A 258 -19.64 -8.43 -5.00
N THR A 259 -19.59 -9.74 -5.19
CA THR A 259 -20.74 -10.62 -5.04
C THR A 259 -20.44 -11.75 -4.05
N VAL A 260 -21.36 -12.00 -3.13
CA VAL A 260 -21.33 -13.15 -2.24
C VAL A 260 -22.21 -14.26 -2.82
N PHE A 261 -21.67 -15.47 -2.91
CA PHE A 261 -22.36 -16.65 -3.38
C PHE A 261 -22.44 -17.72 -2.30
N ASP A 262 -23.54 -18.49 -2.27
CA ASP A 262 -23.63 -19.71 -1.50
C ASP A 262 -22.89 -20.89 -2.15
N LEU A 263 -22.92 -22.08 -1.54
CA LEU A 263 -22.31 -23.30 -2.08
C LEU A 263 -22.94 -23.80 -3.39
N ASN A 264 -24.18 -23.38 -3.69
CA ASN A 264 -24.88 -23.72 -4.93
C ASN A 264 -24.61 -22.68 -6.04
N SER A 265 -23.74 -21.71 -5.79
CA SER A 265 -23.48 -20.57 -6.67
C SER A 265 -24.67 -19.65 -6.89
N SER A 266 -25.63 -19.64 -5.94
CA SER A 266 -26.69 -18.64 -5.93
C SER A 266 -26.17 -17.35 -5.31
N VAL A 267 -26.57 -16.21 -5.89
CA VAL A 267 -26.20 -14.89 -5.37
C VAL A 267 -26.93 -14.67 -4.05
N VAL A 268 -26.15 -14.48 -2.97
CA VAL A 268 -26.64 -14.13 -1.63
C VAL A 268 -26.72 -12.61 -1.48
N GLN A 269 -25.66 -11.92 -1.91
CA GLN A 269 -25.54 -10.47 -1.80
C GLN A 269 -24.71 -9.91 -2.95
N ARG A 270 -25.10 -8.74 -3.42
CA ARG A 270 -24.28 -7.88 -4.28
C ARG A 270 -24.01 -6.57 -3.58
N TYR A 271 -22.76 -6.16 -3.53
CA TYR A 271 -22.35 -4.88 -2.99
C TYR A 271 -21.78 -3.99 -4.09
N GLU A 272 -22.27 -2.78 -4.15
CA GLU A 272 -21.76 -1.75 -5.06
C GLU A 272 -21.88 -0.39 -4.38
N LYS A 273 -20.76 0.34 -4.27
CA LYS A 273 -20.75 1.68 -3.69
C LYS A 273 -19.88 2.60 -4.53
N LYS A 274 -20.45 3.67 -5.00
CA LYS A 274 -19.69 4.75 -5.64
C LYS A 274 -19.07 5.64 -4.59
N ILE A 275 -17.89 6.16 -4.90
CA ILE A 275 -17.16 7.13 -4.08
C ILE A 275 -16.70 8.28 -4.95
N ASP A 276 -16.42 9.42 -4.34
CA ASP A 276 -15.75 10.53 -4.99
C ASP A 276 -14.23 10.31 -4.90
N GLY A 277 -13.51 10.65 -5.98
CA GLY A 277 -12.07 10.43 -6.07
C GLY A 277 -11.69 8.98 -6.30
N ARG A 278 -10.43 8.67 -6.03
CA ARG A 278 -9.88 7.32 -6.16
C ARG A 278 -10.06 6.48 -4.88
N GLY A 279 -10.30 7.12 -3.74
CA GLY A 279 -10.45 6.47 -2.45
C GLY A 279 -9.20 6.49 -1.56
N MET A 280 -8.13 7.15 -1.98
CA MET A 280 -6.92 7.26 -1.16
C MET A 280 -7.10 8.15 0.07
N GLN A 281 -8.14 8.99 0.10
CA GLN A 281 -8.49 9.79 1.27
C GLN A 281 -8.90 8.95 2.48
N TYR A 282 -9.46 7.76 2.29
CA TYR A 282 -9.94 6.95 3.42
C TYR A 282 -8.82 6.53 4.36
N GLN A 283 -7.63 6.19 3.85
CA GLN A 283 -6.48 5.91 4.69
C GLN A 283 -6.01 7.15 5.47
N ALA A 284 -6.07 8.34 4.86
CA ALA A 284 -5.66 9.57 5.53
C ALA A 284 -6.65 9.98 6.63
N VAL A 285 -7.96 9.84 6.40
CA VAL A 285 -8.99 10.03 7.43
C VAL A 285 -8.75 9.08 8.60
N HIS A 286 -8.51 7.79 8.31
CA HIS A 286 -8.19 6.80 9.33
C HIS A 286 -6.92 7.16 10.13
N VAL A 287 -5.86 7.66 9.48
CA VAL A 287 -4.64 8.14 10.15
C VAL A 287 -4.97 9.29 11.11
N GLU A 288 -5.75 10.28 10.66
CA GLU A 288 -6.17 11.39 11.52
C GLU A 288 -6.97 10.90 12.74
N GLU A 289 -7.89 9.96 12.55
CA GLU A 289 -8.66 9.34 13.62
C GLU A 289 -7.77 8.60 14.63
N CYS A 290 -6.81 7.82 14.18
CA CYS A 290 -5.85 7.12 15.04
C CYS A 290 -5.00 8.10 15.87
N ILE A 291 -4.44 9.14 15.24
CA ILE A 291 -3.63 10.14 15.92
C ILE A 291 -4.46 10.91 16.97
N GLN A 292 -5.71 11.29 16.62
CA GLN A 292 -6.63 11.96 17.53
C GLN A 292 -7.03 11.06 18.72
N ALA A 293 -7.06 9.74 18.52
CA ALA A 293 -7.28 8.75 19.56
C ALA A 293 -6.02 8.47 20.42
N GLY A 294 -4.88 9.10 20.11
CA GLY A 294 -3.61 8.89 20.80
C GLY A 294 -2.91 7.59 20.47
N LEU A 295 -3.28 6.93 19.35
CA LEU A 295 -2.62 5.72 18.87
C LEU A 295 -1.30 6.07 18.17
N LEU A 296 -0.33 5.16 18.25
CA LEU A 296 0.97 5.28 17.57
C LEU A 296 1.06 4.44 16.29
N GLU A 297 0.08 3.59 16.04
CA GLU A 297 -0.06 2.80 14.81
C GLU A 297 -1.54 2.53 14.50
N SER A 298 -1.82 2.08 13.28
CA SER A 298 -3.16 1.68 12.85
C SER A 298 -3.47 0.25 13.31
N PRO A 299 -4.68 -0.03 13.85
CA PRO A 299 -5.09 -1.41 14.12
C PRO A 299 -5.43 -2.20 12.84
N ILE A 300 -5.58 -1.53 11.68
CA ILE A 300 -5.89 -2.15 10.39
C ILE A 300 -4.62 -2.50 9.60
N MET A 301 -3.56 -1.70 9.78
CA MET A 301 -2.26 -1.85 9.13
C MET A 301 -1.18 -1.53 10.15
N THR A 302 -0.83 -2.51 10.99
CA THR A 302 0.17 -2.33 12.05
C THR A 302 1.58 -2.31 11.47
N LEU A 303 2.53 -1.68 12.17
CA LEU A 303 3.94 -1.69 11.74
C LEU A 303 4.53 -3.09 11.76
N SER A 304 4.13 -3.92 12.73
CA SER A 304 4.57 -5.32 12.78
C SER A 304 4.06 -6.13 11.58
N GLU A 305 2.89 -5.81 11.05
CA GLU A 305 2.38 -6.43 9.82
C GLU A 305 3.16 -5.94 8.59
N SER A 306 3.46 -4.63 8.46
CA SER A 306 4.31 -4.14 7.38
C SER A 306 5.69 -4.80 7.37
N VAL A 307 6.33 -4.94 8.54
CA VAL A 307 7.59 -5.71 8.67
C VAL A 307 7.42 -7.17 8.24
N SER A 308 6.32 -7.80 8.64
CA SER A 308 6.05 -9.21 8.29
C SER A 308 5.79 -9.40 6.80
N LEU A 309 5.07 -8.46 6.16
CA LEU A 309 4.88 -8.45 4.71
C LEU A 309 6.21 -8.30 3.97
N MET A 310 7.09 -7.40 4.45
CA MET A 310 8.41 -7.26 3.84
C MET A 310 9.29 -8.51 4.01
N LYS A 311 9.22 -9.22 5.17
CA LYS A 311 9.87 -10.53 5.34
C LYS A 311 9.37 -11.56 4.33
N LEU A 312 8.06 -11.58 4.09
CA LEU A 312 7.44 -12.44 3.09
C LEU A 312 7.91 -12.10 1.67
N MET A 313 8.03 -10.80 1.36
CA MET A 313 8.59 -10.34 0.09
C MET A 313 10.06 -10.76 -0.07
N ASP A 314 10.87 -10.69 1.00
CA ASP A 314 12.28 -11.11 1.02
C ASP A 314 12.41 -12.62 0.79
N GLU A 315 11.55 -13.43 1.41
CA GLU A 315 11.51 -14.88 1.20
C GLU A 315 11.23 -15.22 -0.27
N MET A 316 10.22 -14.57 -0.88
CA MET A 316 9.91 -14.75 -2.30
C MET A 316 11.06 -14.32 -3.21
N ARG A 317 11.72 -13.20 -2.91
CA ARG A 317 12.91 -12.75 -3.66
C ARG A 317 14.06 -13.77 -3.58
N SER A 318 14.30 -14.35 -2.40
CA SER A 318 15.37 -15.35 -2.21
C SER A 318 15.17 -16.59 -3.08
N GLN A 319 13.92 -16.97 -3.35
CA GLN A 319 13.56 -18.11 -4.21
C GLN A 319 13.65 -17.83 -5.70
N THR A 320 13.59 -16.56 -6.10
CA THR A 320 13.44 -16.13 -7.49
C THR A 320 14.68 -15.44 -8.06
N GLY A 321 15.64 -15.09 -7.20
CA GLY A 321 16.88 -14.41 -7.60
C GLY A 321 16.72 -12.91 -7.90
N ILE A 322 15.58 -12.29 -7.53
CA ILE A 322 15.40 -10.85 -7.64
C ILE A 322 16.32 -10.15 -6.65
N THR A 323 17.11 -9.19 -7.14
CA THR A 323 18.02 -8.37 -6.30
C THR A 323 17.78 -6.89 -6.53
N TYR A 324 17.71 -6.13 -5.45
CA TYR A 324 17.71 -4.67 -5.51
C TYR A 324 19.10 -4.17 -5.12
N THR A 325 19.69 -3.31 -5.93
CA THR A 325 20.96 -2.67 -5.59
C THR A 325 20.65 -1.52 -4.63
N GLN A 326 21.16 -1.60 -3.40
CA GLN A 326 21.16 -0.44 -2.50
C GLN A 326 21.94 0.70 -3.13
N SER A 327 21.36 1.88 -3.24
CA SER A 327 21.95 3.08 -3.82
C SER A 327 22.80 3.85 -2.81
#